data_0a65f2778cddafe617bf6fe0b0516b5d
#
_entry.id   0a65f2778cddafe617bf6fe0b0516b5d
#
_cell.length_a   1.000
_cell.length_b   1.000
_cell.length_c   1.000
_cell.angle_alpha   90.00
_cell.angle_beta   90.00
_cell.angle_gamma   90.00
#
_symmetry.space_group_name_H-M   'P 1'
#
loop_
_entity.id
_entity.type
_entity.pdbx_description
1 polymer ?
#
loop_
_entity_poly.entity_id
_entity_poly.type
_entity_poly.pdbx_seq_one_letter_code
_entity_poly.pdbx_strand_id
1 'polypeptide(L)'
;MSVKPIPTDDAAHLLVVDDDTRIRNLLNRYLMEQGFRVTMAADAAEARRKLEGLHFDLLILDVMMPGETGLSLTESLKATRGDIPVILLTARSEADSRIAGLEAGAEDYVSKPFDPRELVLRINNILRRAAATS
;
A
#
# COMPACT_ATOMS: atom_id res chain seq x y z
N MET A 1 27.30 11.98 -9.07
CA MET A 1 26.76 10.81 -8.36
C MET A 1 25.59 11.25 -7.49
N SER A 2 24.46 10.67 -7.70
CA SER A 2 23.28 11.04 -6.91
C SER A 2 23.30 10.34 -5.56
N VAL A 3 23.06 11.10 -4.51
CA VAL A 3 22.90 10.55 -3.16
C VAL A 3 21.43 10.23 -2.97
N LYS A 4 21.12 9.00 -2.61
CA LYS A 4 19.74 8.61 -2.36
C LYS A 4 19.26 9.28 -1.08
N PRO A 5 18.05 9.86 -1.08
CA PRO A 5 17.57 10.53 0.12
C PRO A 5 17.35 9.54 1.26
N ILE A 6 17.68 9.95 2.47
CA ILE A 6 17.34 9.22 3.68
C ILE A 6 15.98 9.74 4.11
N PRO A 7 14.97 8.85 4.31
CA PRO A 7 13.66 9.32 4.75
C PRO A 7 13.75 10.06 6.08
N THR A 8 13.04 11.18 6.16
CA THR A 8 12.97 12.01 7.37
C THR A 8 11.73 11.63 8.17
N ASP A 9 11.64 12.11 9.42
CA ASP A 9 10.50 11.80 10.29
C ASP A 9 9.17 12.32 9.74
N ASP A 10 9.21 13.34 8.90
CA ASP A 10 8.00 13.91 8.27
C ASP A 10 7.71 13.31 6.90
N ALA A 11 8.55 12.40 6.40
CA ALA A 11 8.27 11.70 5.15
C ALA A 11 7.02 10.82 5.31
N ALA A 12 6.28 10.65 4.21
CA ALA A 12 5.11 9.78 4.21
C ALA A 12 5.49 8.35 4.60
N HIS A 13 4.70 7.74 5.45
CA HIS A 13 4.94 6.40 5.96
C HIS A 13 3.98 5.42 5.29
N LEU A 14 4.54 4.47 4.56
CA LEU A 14 3.79 3.47 3.81
C LEU A 14 3.86 2.11 4.50
N LEU A 15 2.74 1.40 4.52
CA LEU A 15 2.71 0.00 4.97
C LEU A 15 2.52 -0.88 3.73
N VAL A 16 3.48 -1.77 3.48
CA VAL A 16 3.44 -2.71 2.35
C VAL A 16 3.13 -4.09 2.89
N VAL A 17 2.02 -4.67 2.44
CA VAL A 17 1.55 -5.98 2.88
C VAL A 17 1.50 -6.93 1.70
N ASP A 18 2.38 -7.91 1.67
CA ASP A 18 2.47 -8.91 0.60
C ASP A 18 3.16 -10.14 1.17
N ASP A 19 2.63 -11.32 0.88
CA ASP A 19 3.23 -12.56 1.37
C ASP A 19 4.48 -12.97 0.58
N ASP A 20 4.72 -12.35 -0.58
CA ASP A 20 5.91 -12.63 -1.39
C ASP A 20 7.10 -11.81 -0.88
N THR A 21 8.10 -12.51 -0.35
CA THR A 21 9.31 -11.88 0.19
C THR A 21 10.05 -11.03 -0.84
N ARG A 22 10.08 -11.50 -2.10
CA ARG A 22 10.79 -10.76 -3.16
C ARG A 22 10.12 -9.44 -3.46
N ILE A 23 8.79 -9.43 -3.49
CA ILE A 23 8.03 -8.19 -3.74
C ILE A 23 8.21 -7.24 -2.57
N ARG A 24 8.11 -7.74 -1.32
CA ARG A 24 8.33 -6.90 -0.15
C ARG A 24 9.71 -6.24 -0.18
N ASN A 25 10.76 -7.03 -0.47
CA ASN A 25 12.12 -6.50 -0.49
C ASN A 25 12.32 -5.49 -1.62
N LEU A 26 11.76 -5.77 -2.80
CA LEU A 26 11.83 -4.84 -3.93
C LEU A 26 11.15 -3.52 -3.58
N LEU A 27 9.94 -3.57 -3.06
CA LEU A 27 9.18 -2.37 -2.73
C LEU A 27 9.81 -1.61 -1.58
N ASN A 28 10.29 -2.31 -0.55
CA ASN A 28 10.98 -1.65 0.55
C ASN A 28 12.16 -0.82 0.04
N ARG A 29 13.02 -1.44 -0.77
CA ARG A 29 14.20 -0.75 -1.29
C ARG A 29 13.81 0.41 -2.20
N TYR A 30 12.94 0.13 -3.17
CA TYR A 30 12.59 1.14 -4.17
C TYR A 30 11.88 2.34 -3.55
N LEU A 31 10.92 2.08 -2.68
CA LEU A 31 10.15 3.17 -2.07
C LEU A 31 10.99 3.99 -1.10
N MET A 32 11.90 3.36 -0.36
CA MET A 32 12.83 4.11 0.50
C MET A 32 13.75 4.99 -0.34
N GLU A 33 14.20 4.51 -1.49
CA GLU A 33 15.01 5.31 -2.41
C GLU A 33 14.25 6.53 -2.94
N GLN A 34 12.93 6.43 -2.98
CA GLN A 34 12.06 7.54 -3.39
C GLN A 34 11.74 8.50 -2.25
N GLY A 35 12.27 8.27 -1.06
CA GLY A 35 12.11 9.17 0.08
C GLY A 35 10.97 8.81 1.03
N PHE A 36 10.29 7.69 0.85
CA PHE A 36 9.24 7.25 1.76
C PHE A 36 9.81 6.48 2.94
N ARG A 37 9.14 6.57 4.09
CA ARG A 37 9.34 5.61 5.18
C ARG A 37 8.49 4.40 4.87
N VAL A 38 9.05 3.20 5.05
CA VAL A 38 8.37 1.96 4.68
C VAL A 38 8.39 0.97 5.83
N THR A 39 7.24 0.43 6.17
CA THR A 39 7.09 -0.70 7.07
C THR A 39 6.46 -1.84 6.27
N MET A 40 6.86 -3.06 6.54
CA MET A 40 6.37 -4.22 5.80
C MET A 40 5.64 -5.18 6.70
N ALA A 41 4.68 -5.92 6.13
CA ALA A 41 3.98 -7.00 6.79
C ALA A 41 3.81 -8.14 5.79
N ALA A 42 3.89 -9.39 6.29
CA ALA A 42 3.80 -10.56 5.44
C ALA A 42 2.37 -11.05 5.25
N ASP A 43 1.45 -10.61 6.10
CA ASP A 43 0.04 -10.99 6.04
C ASP A 43 -0.82 -9.94 6.75
N ALA A 44 -2.14 -10.15 6.69
CA ALA A 44 -3.08 -9.21 7.28
C ALA A 44 -2.97 -9.12 8.80
N ALA A 45 -2.70 -10.24 9.47
CA ALA A 45 -2.57 -10.25 10.93
C ALA A 45 -1.40 -9.38 11.37
N GLU A 46 -0.26 -9.49 10.71
CA GLU A 46 0.90 -8.64 10.99
C GLU A 46 0.59 -7.18 10.69
N ALA A 47 -0.11 -6.92 9.56
CA ALA A 47 -0.51 -5.56 9.20
C ALA A 47 -1.37 -4.93 10.29
N ARG A 48 -2.33 -5.68 10.83
CA ARG A 48 -3.20 -5.17 11.89
C ARG A 48 -2.42 -4.83 13.15
N ARG A 49 -1.43 -5.65 13.51
CA ARG A 49 -0.58 -5.36 14.67
C ARG A 49 0.22 -4.07 14.46
N LYS A 50 0.75 -3.88 13.26
CA LYS A 50 1.51 -2.67 12.93
C LYS A 50 0.64 -1.43 12.94
N LEU A 51 -0.60 -1.56 12.48
CA LEU A 51 -1.57 -0.45 12.47
C LEU A 51 -1.98 -0.01 13.86
N GLU A 52 -1.91 -0.88 14.85
CA GLU A 52 -2.23 -0.52 16.23
C GLU A 52 -1.18 0.40 16.85
N GLY A 53 0.08 0.24 16.47
CA GLY A 53 1.19 0.96 17.09
C GLY A 53 1.79 2.08 16.28
N LEU A 54 1.48 2.16 14.99
CA LEU A 54 2.11 3.10 14.08
C LEU A 54 1.08 3.82 13.23
N HIS A 55 1.42 5.05 12.85
CA HIS A 55 0.61 5.81 11.90
C HIS A 55 1.13 5.59 10.48
N PHE A 56 0.22 5.38 9.55
CA PHE A 56 0.55 5.22 8.14
C PHE A 56 -0.25 6.19 7.28
N ASP A 57 0.38 6.72 6.26
CA ASP A 57 -0.25 7.65 5.32
C ASP A 57 -0.91 6.95 4.14
N LEU A 58 -0.50 5.70 3.86
CA LEU A 58 -1.05 4.91 2.77
C LEU A 58 -0.66 3.45 2.94
N LEU A 59 -1.56 2.56 2.55
CA LEU A 59 -1.32 1.11 2.56
C LEU A 59 -1.25 0.57 1.14
N ILE A 60 -0.32 -0.35 0.91
CA ILE A 60 -0.20 -1.10 -0.34
C ILE A 60 -0.42 -2.57 0.03
N LEU A 61 -1.53 -3.14 -0.43
CA LEU A 61 -1.97 -4.47 -0.01
C LEU A 61 -2.08 -5.43 -1.18
N ASP A 62 -1.48 -6.61 -1.05
CA ASP A 62 -1.73 -7.70 -1.99
C ASP A 62 -3.14 -8.25 -1.74
N VAL A 63 -3.89 -8.48 -2.81
CA VAL A 63 -5.24 -9.04 -2.71
C VAL A 63 -5.19 -10.49 -2.23
N MET A 64 -4.28 -11.28 -2.79
CA MET A 64 -4.20 -12.72 -2.52
C MET A 64 -3.12 -13.03 -1.49
N MET A 65 -3.54 -13.23 -0.25
CA MET A 65 -2.65 -13.62 0.84
C MET A 65 -3.24 -14.78 1.61
N PRO A 66 -2.41 -15.65 2.21
CA PRO A 66 -2.92 -16.69 3.11
C PRO A 66 -3.64 -16.07 4.31
N GLY A 67 -4.73 -16.68 4.74
CA GLY A 67 -5.54 -16.15 5.82
C GLY A 67 -6.49 -15.08 5.31
N GLU A 68 -6.48 -13.92 5.94
CA GLU A 68 -7.33 -12.81 5.52
C GLU A 68 -6.84 -12.20 4.21
N THR A 69 -7.73 -11.99 3.24
CA THR A 69 -7.39 -11.37 1.96
C THR A 69 -7.18 -9.87 2.09
N GLY A 70 -6.51 -9.29 1.09
CA GLY A 70 -6.37 -7.84 1.03
C GLY A 70 -7.70 -7.11 0.87
N LEU A 71 -8.67 -7.74 0.18
CA LEU A 71 -10.02 -7.16 0.06
C LEU A 71 -10.72 -7.09 1.41
N SER A 72 -10.66 -8.19 2.19
CA SER A 72 -11.27 -8.22 3.52
C SER A 72 -10.64 -7.19 4.45
N LEU A 73 -9.32 -7.10 4.43
CA LEU A 73 -8.60 -6.12 5.24
C LEU A 73 -8.99 -4.70 4.83
N THR A 74 -9.08 -4.42 3.54
CA THR A 74 -9.49 -3.10 3.04
C THR A 74 -10.88 -2.73 3.55
N GLU A 75 -11.86 -3.62 3.41
CA GLU A 75 -13.21 -3.36 3.89
C GLU A 75 -13.25 -3.04 5.37
N SER A 76 -12.53 -3.82 6.17
CA SER A 76 -12.45 -3.62 7.60
C SER A 76 -11.82 -2.27 7.96
N LEU A 77 -10.73 -1.92 7.30
CA LEU A 77 -10.04 -0.65 7.55
C LEU A 77 -10.88 0.54 7.14
N LYS A 78 -11.60 0.44 6.02
CA LYS A 78 -12.47 1.53 5.59
C LYS A 78 -13.64 1.75 6.53
N ALA A 79 -14.11 0.70 7.19
CA ALA A 79 -15.17 0.81 8.19
C ALA A 79 -14.68 1.43 9.49
N THR A 80 -13.42 1.24 9.86
CA THR A 80 -12.87 1.67 11.14
C THR A 80 -11.86 2.82 11.04
N ARG A 81 -11.18 2.93 9.91
CA ARG A 81 -10.14 3.94 9.65
C ARG A 81 -10.23 4.41 8.20
N GLY A 82 -11.40 4.92 7.80
CA GLY A 82 -11.68 5.28 6.41
C GLY A 82 -10.79 6.37 5.83
N ASP A 83 -10.02 7.05 6.67
CA ASP A 83 -9.11 8.11 6.27
C ASP A 83 -7.79 7.60 5.67
N ILE A 84 -7.46 6.32 5.84
CA ILE A 84 -6.19 5.78 5.32
C ILE A 84 -6.39 5.27 3.90
N PRO A 85 -5.70 5.86 2.90
CA PRO A 85 -5.83 5.38 1.52
C PRO A 85 -5.22 3.99 1.33
N VAL A 86 -5.81 3.20 0.43
CA VAL A 86 -5.36 1.84 0.12
C VAL A 86 -5.16 1.69 -1.38
N ILE A 87 -4.00 1.15 -1.78
CA ILE A 87 -3.75 0.67 -3.14
C ILE A 87 -3.70 -0.85 -3.06
N LEU A 88 -4.50 -1.53 -3.89
CA LEU A 88 -4.47 -2.98 -3.97
C LEU A 88 -3.56 -3.45 -5.10
N LEU A 89 -2.74 -4.46 -4.82
CA LEU A 89 -1.92 -5.15 -5.79
C LEU A 89 -2.52 -6.52 -6.07
N THR A 90 -2.60 -6.92 -7.33
CA THR A 90 -3.18 -8.20 -7.66
C THR A 90 -2.55 -8.79 -8.92
N ALA A 91 -2.47 -10.11 -8.98
CA ALA A 91 -2.07 -10.82 -10.20
C ALA A 91 -3.19 -10.84 -11.24
N ARG A 92 -4.41 -10.44 -10.84
CA ARG A 92 -5.57 -10.43 -11.72
C ARG A 92 -5.86 -9.03 -12.23
N SER A 93 -5.98 -8.90 -13.55
CA SER A 93 -6.35 -7.65 -14.19
C SER A 93 -7.79 -7.66 -14.70
N GLU A 94 -8.57 -8.67 -14.31
CA GLU A 94 -9.95 -8.82 -14.76
C GLU A 94 -10.84 -7.71 -14.19
N ALA A 95 -11.83 -7.32 -14.98
CA ALA A 95 -12.74 -6.25 -14.60
C ALA A 95 -13.45 -6.52 -13.29
N ASP A 96 -13.88 -7.77 -13.06
CA ASP A 96 -14.59 -8.14 -11.83
C ASP A 96 -13.73 -7.96 -10.58
N SER A 97 -12.43 -8.30 -10.67
CA SER A 97 -11.50 -8.13 -9.55
C SER A 97 -11.25 -6.65 -9.27
N ARG A 98 -11.17 -5.84 -10.31
CA ARG A 98 -11.00 -4.39 -10.16
C ARG A 98 -12.23 -3.77 -9.49
N ILE A 99 -13.42 -4.19 -9.94
CA ILE A 99 -14.68 -3.71 -9.37
C ILE A 99 -14.75 -4.08 -7.89
N ALA A 100 -14.43 -5.33 -7.54
CA ALA A 100 -14.42 -5.77 -6.14
C ALA A 100 -13.49 -4.92 -5.29
N GLY A 101 -12.29 -4.58 -5.81
CA GLY A 101 -11.35 -3.74 -5.10
C GLY A 101 -11.88 -2.34 -4.86
N LEU A 102 -12.50 -1.74 -5.87
CA LEU A 102 -13.08 -0.42 -5.73
C LEU A 102 -14.29 -0.42 -4.81
N GLU A 103 -15.12 -1.46 -4.87
CA GLU A 103 -16.27 -1.61 -3.96
C GLU A 103 -15.82 -1.78 -2.51
N ALA A 104 -14.66 -2.40 -2.27
CA ALA A 104 -14.08 -2.52 -0.94
C ALA A 104 -13.61 -1.18 -0.38
N GLY A 105 -13.51 -0.17 -1.24
CA GLY A 105 -13.14 1.19 -0.85
C GLY A 105 -11.70 1.56 -1.15
N ALA A 106 -10.97 0.73 -1.90
CA ALA A 106 -9.59 1.06 -2.28
C ALA A 106 -9.55 2.29 -3.19
N GLU A 107 -8.55 3.12 -3.02
CA GLU A 107 -8.34 4.31 -3.84
C GLU A 107 -7.76 3.98 -5.20
N ASP A 108 -7.04 2.88 -5.32
CA ASP A 108 -6.45 2.48 -6.59
C ASP A 108 -6.20 0.96 -6.61
N TYR A 109 -5.88 0.46 -7.80
CA TYR A 109 -5.75 -0.96 -8.07
C TYR A 109 -4.63 -1.12 -9.12
N VAL A 110 -3.63 -1.92 -8.81
CA VAL A 110 -2.48 -2.11 -9.68
C VAL A 110 -2.29 -3.60 -9.96
N SER A 111 -2.18 -3.96 -11.24
CA SER A 111 -1.99 -5.34 -11.66
C SER A 111 -0.53 -5.74 -11.63
N LYS A 112 -0.25 -6.95 -11.16
CA LYS A 112 1.08 -7.55 -11.25
C LYS A 112 1.23 -8.26 -12.60
N PRO A 113 2.40 -8.21 -13.23
CA PRO A 113 3.59 -7.48 -12.80
C PRO A 113 3.43 -5.98 -13.03
N PHE A 114 3.96 -5.18 -12.13
CA PHE A 114 3.84 -3.72 -12.23
C PHE A 114 5.23 -3.08 -12.36
N ASP A 115 5.24 -1.88 -12.93
CA ASP A 115 6.43 -1.06 -12.96
C ASP A 115 6.46 -0.24 -11.65
N PRO A 116 7.52 -0.36 -10.82
CA PRO A 116 7.59 0.40 -9.58
C PRO A 116 7.44 1.92 -9.78
N ARG A 117 7.86 2.44 -10.94
CA ARG A 117 7.71 3.87 -11.23
C ARG A 117 6.24 4.26 -11.35
N GLU A 118 5.42 3.41 -11.96
CA GLU A 118 3.97 3.64 -12.05
C GLU A 118 3.35 3.65 -10.65
N LEU A 119 3.75 2.70 -9.82
CA LEU A 119 3.25 2.63 -8.45
C LEU A 119 3.56 3.92 -7.69
N VAL A 120 4.77 4.45 -7.80
CA VAL A 120 5.16 5.70 -7.13
C VAL A 120 4.31 6.87 -7.61
N LEU A 121 4.02 6.94 -8.91
CA LEU A 121 3.16 8.00 -9.44
C LEU A 121 1.76 7.93 -8.83
N ARG A 122 1.22 6.73 -8.69
CA ARG A 122 -0.10 6.53 -8.07
C ARG A 122 -0.08 6.89 -6.59
N ILE A 123 0.97 6.49 -5.87
CA ILE A 123 1.15 6.85 -4.46
C ILE A 123 1.14 8.37 -4.31
N ASN A 124 1.96 9.06 -5.09
CA ASN A 124 2.06 10.52 -4.99
C ASN A 124 0.75 11.21 -5.32
N ASN A 125 0.02 10.73 -6.32
CA ASN A 125 -1.29 11.29 -6.66
C ASN A 125 -2.28 11.17 -5.51
N ILE A 126 -2.30 10.00 -4.86
CA ILE A 126 -3.21 9.75 -3.75
C ILE A 126 -2.83 10.60 -2.54
N LEU A 127 -1.54 10.68 -2.22
CA LEU A 127 -1.08 11.48 -1.07
C LEU A 127 -1.37 12.96 -1.27
N ARG A 128 -1.23 13.49 -2.49
CA ARG A 128 -1.57 14.88 -2.77
C ARG A 128 -3.05 15.15 -2.58
N ARG A 129 -3.91 14.24 -3.04
CA ARG A 129 -5.36 14.40 -2.86
C ARG A 129 -5.74 14.35 -1.39
N ALA A 130 -5.15 13.44 -0.63
CA ALA A 130 -5.41 13.33 0.80
C ALA A 130 -4.99 14.61 1.53
N ALA A 131 -3.84 15.18 1.20
CA ALA A 131 -3.37 16.42 1.79
C ALA A 131 -4.28 17.60 1.46
N ALA A 132 -4.83 17.64 0.23
CA ALA A 132 -5.68 18.72 -0.21
C ALA A 132 -7.05 18.70 0.48
N THR A 133 -7.49 17.54 0.98
CA THR A 133 -8.80 17.40 1.64
C THR A 133 -8.73 17.49 3.15
N SER A 134 -7.54 17.57 3.71
CA SER A 134 -7.37 17.62 5.17
C SER A 134 -7.54 19.03 5.74
#